data_1865ab26eeff2b5f8c51ec8a98fe530a
#
_entry.id   1865ab26eeff2b5f8c51ec8a98fe530a
#
_cell.length_a   1.000
_cell.length_b   1.000
_cell.length_c   1.000
_cell.angle_alpha   90.00
_cell.angle_beta   90.00
_cell.angle_gamma   90.00
#
_symmetry.space_group_name_H-M   'P 1'
#
loop_
_entity.id
_entity.type
_entity.pdbx_description
1 polymer ?
#
loop_
_entity_poly.entity_id
_entity_poly.type
_entity_poly.pdbx_seq_one_letter_code
_entity_poly.pdbx_strand_id
1 'polypeptide(L)'
;MDIPSILSTCKPDLAPYESIYKDLHKHPGLSLQEYLAAETAAKGLRSLPGFDVRTNIGGTGLIGILKNGGDKTILLRADTDALPVEELTGLEYASKKREVDVEDGIEKPVMHACGHDMHVATMLAAAETLHKAKEHWKGTLVILFQPNEERAGGAKAMISDGLYDLSKHACPAPDVVLGQHVMWFEAGTVGTRVGSFASAADSFRVTVYGRGGHASQPHRTVDPVVMAAHIIVRLQTIVSREVDPREAAVVTVGSVQAGMTENIIAGEAVIKINVRTVTPETRTKVLAAIQRIVKAECEASGATKEPLWESTSSFPFTNNDKKTTETLSEAFLNVFGDKFDPETGPLGGSEDFPILATEAPNKSGGKGVPYCYWIFGGVDPEKWKDSVENGTDIPINHSAYFAPVIQPTMATGVDAMVVAALTFLK
;
A
#
# COMPACT_ATOMS: atom_id res chain seq x y z
N MET A 1 12.39 26.85 -17.70
CA MET A 1 13.47 26.20 -16.92
C MET A 1 13.31 24.71 -17.11
N ASP A 2 14.38 23.94 -17.26
CA ASP A 2 14.30 22.46 -17.27
C ASP A 2 14.12 21.90 -15.85
N ILE A 3 13.78 20.61 -15.75
CA ILE A 3 13.47 19.99 -14.45
C ILE A 3 14.68 20.03 -13.48
N PRO A 4 15.92 19.70 -13.88
CA PRO A 4 17.08 19.81 -13.01
C PRO A 4 17.29 21.22 -12.44
N SER A 5 17.10 22.24 -13.27
CA SER A 5 17.21 23.65 -12.82
C SER A 5 16.12 24.02 -11.82
N ILE A 6 14.89 23.52 -11.99
CA ILE A 6 13.79 23.72 -11.04
C ILE A 6 14.13 23.05 -9.70
N LEU A 7 14.60 21.79 -9.72
CA LEU A 7 15.02 21.09 -8.51
C LEU A 7 16.11 21.84 -7.74
N SER A 8 17.08 22.42 -8.44
CA SER A 8 18.18 23.14 -7.80
C SER A 8 17.78 24.52 -7.23
N THR A 9 16.75 25.16 -7.83
CA THR A 9 16.37 26.55 -7.47
C THR A 9 15.13 26.63 -6.58
N CYS A 10 14.17 25.74 -6.75
CA CYS A 10 12.85 25.80 -6.09
C CYS A 10 12.71 24.83 -4.90
N LYS A 11 13.58 23.79 -4.81
CA LYS A 11 13.56 22.87 -3.68
C LYS A 11 13.83 23.63 -2.36
N PRO A 12 12.98 23.49 -1.34
CA PRO A 12 13.21 24.12 -0.05
C PRO A 12 14.36 23.47 0.71
N ASP A 13 14.80 24.13 1.78
CA ASP A 13 15.57 23.45 2.81
C ASP A 13 14.76 22.27 3.36
N LEU A 14 15.36 21.10 3.44
CA LEU A 14 14.69 19.88 3.87
C LEU A 14 14.69 19.68 5.40
N ALA A 15 15.47 20.45 6.16
CA ALA A 15 15.54 20.30 7.62
C ALA A 15 14.17 20.42 8.33
N PRO A 16 13.25 21.32 7.94
CA PRO A 16 11.89 21.32 8.50
C PRO A 16 11.10 20.03 8.21
N TYR A 17 11.29 19.43 7.03
CA TYR A 17 10.62 18.18 6.63
C TYR A 17 11.23 16.96 7.30
N GLU A 18 12.53 16.95 7.56
CA GLU A 18 13.18 15.94 8.42
C GLU A 18 12.64 15.99 9.84
N SER A 19 12.31 17.18 10.34
CA SER A 19 11.67 17.34 11.65
C SER A 19 10.24 16.80 11.63
N ILE A 20 9.48 17.02 10.56
CA ILE A 20 8.14 16.44 10.36
C ILE A 20 8.24 14.91 10.32
N TYR A 21 9.16 14.34 9.53
CA TYR A 21 9.39 12.91 9.49
C TYR A 21 9.63 12.32 10.88
N LYS A 22 10.57 12.90 11.66
CA LYS A 22 10.90 12.43 13.01
C LYS A 22 9.72 12.53 13.97
N ASP A 23 8.89 13.57 13.86
CA ASP A 23 7.71 13.74 14.70
C ASP A 23 6.63 12.71 14.38
N LEU A 24 6.35 12.47 13.10
CA LEU A 24 5.41 11.44 12.65
C LEU A 24 5.91 10.04 13.03
N HIS A 25 7.21 9.76 12.85
CA HIS A 25 7.84 8.49 13.23
C HIS A 25 7.66 8.19 14.73
N LYS A 26 7.83 9.22 15.55
CA LYS A 26 7.69 9.13 17.01
C LYS A 26 6.23 8.98 17.48
N HIS A 27 5.28 9.49 16.69
CA HIS A 27 3.86 9.54 17.05
C HIS A 27 2.96 8.93 15.96
N PRO A 28 3.23 7.68 15.50
CA PRO A 28 2.49 7.05 14.42
C PRO A 28 1.01 6.84 14.79
N GLY A 29 0.15 6.68 13.79
CA GLY A 29 -1.26 6.33 13.97
C GLY A 29 -1.60 5.05 13.20
N LEU A 30 -2.30 4.11 13.83
CA LEU A 30 -2.81 2.91 13.15
C LEU A 30 -3.75 3.30 11.99
N SER A 31 -3.95 2.38 11.04
CA SER A 31 -4.98 2.52 10.01
C SER A 31 -6.32 2.93 10.62
N LEU A 32 -6.99 3.92 10.03
CA LEU A 32 -8.20 4.59 10.51
C LEU A 32 -7.98 5.55 11.71
N GLN A 33 -6.75 5.73 12.19
CA GLN A 33 -6.39 6.55 13.36
C GLN A 33 -5.21 7.50 13.05
N GLU A 34 -4.98 7.85 11.79
CA GLU A 34 -3.86 8.65 11.28
C GLU A 34 -4.03 10.15 11.53
N TYR A 35 -4.60 10.52 12.68
CA TYR A 35 -5.01 11.91 12.96
C TYR A 35 -3.86 12.91 12.89
N LEU A 36 -2.69 12.58 13.47
CA LEU A 36 -1.52 13.47 13.44
C LEU A 36 -0.96 13.65 12.04
N ALA A 37 -0.86 12.57 11.26
CA ALA A 37 -0.38 12.63 9.88
C ALA A 37 -1.32 13.48 9.01
N ALA A 38 -2.64 13.29 9.15
CA ALA A 38 -3.65 14.08 8.45
C ALA A 38 -3.62 15.56 8.83
N GLU A 39 -3.50 15.90 10.13
CA GLU A 39 -3.38 17.27 10.61
C GLU A 39 -2.10 17.94 10.09
N THR A 40 -0.98 17.24 10.16
CA THR A 40 0.33 17.71 9.68
C THR A 40 0.28 17.97 8.17
N ALA A 41 -0.26 17.06 7.39
CA ALA A 41 -0.43 17.21 5.97
C ALA A 41 -1.35 18.40 5.60
N ALA A 42 -2.50 18.51 6.27
CA ALA A 42 -3.43 19.62 6.06
C ALA A 42 -2.82 20.98 6.42
N LYS A 43 -2.10 21.06 7.53
CA LYS A 43 -1.38 22.26 7.96
C LYS A 43 -0.28 22.65 6.98
N GLY A 44 0.52 21.68 6.53
CA GLY A 44 1.57 21.89 5.54
C GLY A 44 1.02 22.45 4.24
N LEU A 45 -0.04 21.86 3.67
CA LEU A 45 -0.65 22.35 2.44
C LEU A 45 -1.31 23.73 2.61
N ARG A 46 -1.99 23.99 3.75
CA ARG A 46 -2.61 25.31 4.02
C ARG A 46 -1.58 26.43 4.20
N SER A 47 -0.34 26.11 4.54
CA SER A 47 0.73 27.11 4.61
C SER A 47 1.19 27.59 3.23
N LEU A 48 0.83 26.89 2.15
CA LEU A 48 1.18 27.24 0.78
C LEU A 48 0.01 27.98 0.11
N PRO A 49 0.14 29.30 -0.19
CA PRO A 49 -0.97 30.09 -0.73
C PRO A 49 -1.52 29.52 -2.05
N GLY A 50 -2.84 29.43 -2.14
CA GLY A 50 -3.55 28.97 -3.34
C GLY A 50 -3.95 27.49 -3.34
N PHE A 51 -3.49 26.70 -2.37
CA PHE A 51 -4.05 25.37 -2.18
C PHE A 51 -5.45 25.45 -1.57
N ASP A 52 -6.43 24.80 -2.19
CA ASP A 52 -7.75 24.50 -1.60
C ASP A 52 -7.66 23.13 -0.92
N VAL A 53 -7.69 23.11 0.41
CA VAL A 53 -7.46 21.90 1.22
C VAL A 53 -8.77 21.37 1.75
N ARG A 54 -9.11 20.13 1.40
CA ARG A 54 -10.30 19.37 1.81
C ARG A 54 -9.88 18.20 2.66
N THR A 55 -10.50 18.03 3.82
CA THR A 55 -10.17 17.00 4.82
C THR A 55 -11.36 16.09 5.10
N ASN A 56 -11.10 14.99 5.82
CA ASN A 56 -12.09 13.97 6.19
C ASN A 56 -12.74 13.29 4.99
N ILE A 57 -11.92 12.88 4.02
CA ILE A 57 -12.37 12.15 2.84
C ILE A 57 -12.09 10.67 3.06
N GLY A 58 -13.14 9.87 3.18
CA GLY A 58 -13.01 8.44 3.47
C GLY A 58 -12.36 8.12 4.82
N GLY A 59 -12.54 8.98 5.82
CA GLY A 59 -11.90 8.92 7.13
C GLY A 59 -10.97 10.09 7.36
N THR A 60 -9.70 9.85 7.68
CA THR A 60 -8.67 10.88 7.89
C THR A 60 -8.07 11.42 6.59
N GLY A 61 -8.46 10.88 5.43
CA GLY A 61 -7.95 11.29 4.12
C GLY A 61 -8.18 12.76 3.79
N LEU A 62 -7.30 13.32 2.98
CA LEU A 62 -7.39 14.73 2.54
C LEU A 62 -6.79 14.95 1.16
N ILE A 63 -7.19 16.04 0.54
CA ILE A 63 -6.60 16.55 -0.70
C ILE A 63 -6.26 18.03 -0.58
N GLY A 64 -5.24 18.43 -1.33
CA GLY A 64 -4.94 19.83 -1.65
C GLY A 64 -4.96 20.03 -3.14
N ILE A 65 -5.71 21.04 -3.61
CA ILE A 65 -5.88 21.36 -5.02
C ILE A 65 -5.22 22.70 -5.31
N LEU A 66 -4.22 22.71 -6.20
CA LEU A 66 -3.56 23.92 -6.69
C LEU A 66 -3.81 24.09 -8.18
N LYS A 67 -4.60 25.10 -8.53
CA LYS A 67 -4.86 25.45 -9.93
C LYS A 67 -3.86 26.48 -10.44
N ASN A 68 -3.22 26.19 -11.58
CA ASN A 68 -2.22 27.05 -12.20
C ASN A 68 -2.44 27.23 -13.71
N GLY A 69 -3.70 27.34 -14.15
CA GLY A 69 -4.06 27.42 -15.57
C GLY A 69 -3.88 26.08 -16.29
N GLY A 70 -4.10 26.08 -17.62
CA GLY A 70 -4.00 24.84 -18.43
C GLY A 70 -5.12 23.84 -18.16
N ASP A 71 -5.13 22.75 -18.97
CA ASP A 71 -6.24 21.78 -19.01
C ASP A 71 -5.87 20.42 -18.41
N LYS A 72 -4.60 20.23 -18.04
CA LYS A 72 -4.13 18.97 -17.45
C LYS A 72 -4.35 18.96 -15.93
N THR A 73 -4.78 17.84 -15.43
CA THR A 73 -4.90 17.57 -14.00
C THR A 73 -4.07 16.35 -13.67
N ILE A 74 -3.17 16.46 -12.70
CA ILE A 74 -2.45 15.32 -12.15
C ILE A 74 -2.81 15.13 -10.68
N LEU A 75 -2.77 13.87 -10.24
CA LEU A 75 -2.94 13.52 -8.85
C LEU A 75 -1.67 12.82 -8.35
N LEU A 76 -1.08 13.36 -7.29
CA LEU A 76 0.03 12.75 -6.54
C LEU A 76 -0.50 12.17 -5.24
N ARG A 77 -0.09 10.95 -4.89
CA ARG A 77 -0.55 10.25 -3.68
C ARG A 77 0.59 9.96 -2.72
N ALA A 78 0.32 10.17 -1.43
CA ALA A 78 1.07 9.61 -0.30
C ALA A 78 0.08 8.95 0.67
N ASP A 79 0.43 7.80 1.20
CA ASP A 79 -0.28 7.13 2.29
C ASP A 79 0.17 7.65 3.65
N THR A 80 -0.56 7.30 4.73
CA THR A 80 -0.36 7.98 6.02
C THR A 80 -0.41 7.08 7.24
N ASP A 81 -0.86 5.84 7.11
CA ASP A 81 -1.09 4.93 8.22
C ASP A 81 0.17 4.18 8.68
N ALA A 82 0.13 3.67 9.88
CA ALA A 82 1.18 2.89 10.52
C ALA A 82 0.69 1.49 10.91
N LEU A 83 1.63 0.64 11.29
CA LEU A 83 1.44 -0.78 11.55
C LEU A 83 1.46 -1.12 13.05
N PRO A 84 0.77 -2.20 13.47
CA PRO A 84 0.81 -2.70 14.83
C PRO A 84 2.10 -3.49 15.11
N VAL A 85 3.25 -2.81 15.03
CA VAL A 85 4.60 -3.36 15.22
C VAL A 85 5.29 -2.64 16.36
N GLU A 86 6.00 -3.37 17.22
CA GLU A 86 6.87 -2.79 18.24
C GLU A 86 8.20 -2.40 17.60
N GLU A 87 8.57 -1.14 17.72
CA GLU A 87 9.80 -0.64 17.10
C GLU A 87 11.05 -1.02 17.89
N LEU A 88 12.03 -1.57 17.19
CA LEU A 88 13.32 -2.02 17.74
C LEU A 88 14.52 -1.39 17.00
N THR A 89 14.33 -0.30 16.30
CA THR A 89 15.39 0.38 15.51
C THR A 89 16.48 0.99 16.38
N GLY A 90 16.18 1.38 17.63
CA GLY A 90 17.09 2.07 18.53
C GLY A 90 17.32 3.54 18.19
N LEU A 91 16.52 4.13 17.29
CA LEU A 91 16.61 5.55 16.93
C LEU A 91 16.17 6.44 18.10
N GLU A 92 16.77 7.65 18.20
CA GLU A 92 16.39 8.64 19.25
C GLU A 92 14.92 9.07 19.14
N TYR A 93 14.35 9.01 17.93
CA TYR A 93 12.95 9.33 17.63
C TYR A 93 12.09 8.08 17.40
N ALA A 94 12.58 6.90 17.82
CA ALA A 94 11.81 5.66 17.74
C ALA A 94 10.45 5.77 18.43
N SER A 95 9.43 5.16 17.86
CA SER A 95 8.09 5.11 18.46
C SER A 95 8.10 4.26 19.74
N LYS A 96 7.44 4.80 20.76
CA LYS A 96 7.08 4.06 21.99
C LYS A 96 5.56 4.06 22.18
N LYS A 97 4.83 4.48 21.12
CA LYS A 97 3.38 4.62 21.17
C LYS A 97 2.72 3.25 21.24
N ARG A 98 1.70 3.19 22.05
CA ARG A 98 0.70 2.12 22.05
C ARG A 98 -0.66 2.74 21.81
N GLU A 99 -1.50 2.07 21.06
CA GLU A 99 -2.83 2.57 20.70
C GLU A 99 -3.85 1.43 20.70
N VAL A 100 -5.06 1.71 21.14
CA VAL A 100 -6.17 0.77 21.04
C VAL A 100 -6.66 0.77 19.60
N ASP A 101 -6.54 -0.36 18.94
CA ASP A 101 -6.98 -0.54 17.57
C ASP A 101 -8.52 -0.51 17.50
N VAL A 102 -9.07 0.37 16.69
CA VAL A 102 -10.54 0.57 16.57
C VAL A 102 -11.26 -0.65 15.98
N GLU A 103 -10.56 -1.56 15.29
CA GLU A 103 -11.18 -2.74 14.69
C GLU A 103 -11.42 -3.88 15.69
N ASP A 104 -10.49 -4.11 16.61
CA ASP A 104 -10.57 -5.24 17.54
C ASP A 104 -10.58 -4.84 19.02
N GLY A 105 -10.39 -3.56 19.32
CA GLY A 105 -10.37 -3.03 20.68
C GLY A 105 -9.13 -3.43 21.50
N ILE A 106 -8.09 -3.96 20.85
CA ILE A 106 -6.87 -4.42 21.53
C ILE A 106 -5.80 -3.33 21.47
N GLU A 107 -5.14 -3.08 22.59
CA GLU A 107 -3.98 -2.18 22.65
C GLU A 107 -2.77 -2.83 21.97
N LYS A 108 -2.19 -2.14 20.98
CA LYS A 108 -1.06 -2.60 20.17
C LYS A 108 0.08 -1.58 20.20
N PRO A 109 1.34 -2.00 20.09
CA PRO A 109 2.44 -1.09 19.76
C PRO A 109 2.24 -0.54 18.35
N VAL A 110 2.75 0.65 18.05
CA VAL A 110 2.55 1.29 16.74
C VAL A 110 3.88 1.81 16.21
N MET A 111 4.17 1.48 14.94
CA MET A 111 5.39 1.90 14.24
C MET A 111 5.09 2.22 12.77
N HIS A 112 5.71 3.26 12.21
CA HIS A 112 5.77 3.45 10.76
C HIS A 112 6.74 2.46 10.10
N ALA A 113 6.44 1.15 10.24
CA ALA A 113 7.29 0.09 9.72
C ALA A 113 7.22 -0.07 8.19
N CYS A 114 6.38 0.71 7.50
CA CYS A 114 6.34 0.79 6.03
C CYS A 114 6.87 2.11 5.47
N GLY A 115 7.20 3.08 6.34
CA GLY A 115 7.81 4.35 5.94
C GLY A 115 6.83 5.40 5.40
N HIS A 116 5.54 5.31 5.72
CA HIS A 116 4.53 6.27 5.26
C HIS A 116 4.74 7.67 5.85
N ASP A 117 5.39 7.81 6.99
CA ASP A 117 5.89 9.08 7.53
C ASP A 117 6.89 9.76 6.58
N MET A 118 7.77 8.99 5.91
CA MET A 118 8.66 9.51 4.87
C MET A 118 7.85 9.96 3.65
N HIS A 119 6.77 9.25 3.30
CA HIS A 119 5.89 9.65 2.20
C HIS A 119 5.19 10.99 2.48
N VAL A 120 4.69 11.19 3.69
CA VAL A 120 4.07 12.46 4.09
C VAL A 120 5.08 13.61 4.03
N ALA A 121 6.26 13.42 4.61
CA ALA A 121 7.29 14.46 4.64
C ALA A 121 7.80 14.82 3.24
N THR A 122 8.08 13.83 2.40
CA THR A 122 8.53 14.04 1.00
C THR A 122 7.45 14.70 0.15
N MET A 123 6.18 14.33 0.32
CA MET A 123 5.06 14.92 -0.41
C MET A 123 4.88 16.40 -0.05
N LEU A 124 5.01 16.77 1.22
CA LEU A 124 4.92 18.17 1.63
C LEU A 124 6.08 19.03 1.06
N ALA A 125 7.30 18.48 1.06
CA ALA A 125 8.45 19.17 0.46
C ALA A 125 8.32 19.28 -1.08
N ALA A 126 7.79 18.26 -1.74
CA ALA A 126 7.48 18.30 -3.17
C ALA A 126 6.37 19.32 -3.48
N ALA A 127 5.35 19.41 -2.63
CA ALA A 127 4.29 20.43 -2.74
C ALA A 127 4.85 21.85 -2.68
N GLU A 128 5.75 22.14 -1.74
CA GLU A 128 6.40 23.45 -1.64
C GLU A 128 7.29 23.71 -2.86
N THR A 129 8.04 22.73 -3.33
CA THR A 129 8.87 22.84 -4.54
C THR A 129 8.02 23.22 -5.76
N LEU A 130 6.93 22.48 -6.00
CA LEU A 130 6.00 22.73 -7.11
C LEU A 130 5.28 24.07 -6.96
N HIS A 131 4.96 24.48 -5.73
CA HIS A 131 4.38 25.78 -5.44
C HIS A 131 5.34 26.93 -5.78
N LYS A 132 6.62 26.83 -5.41
CA LYS A 132 7.65 27.80 -5.79
C LYS A 132 7.91 27.84 -7.30
N ALA A 133 7.76 26.69 -7.96
CA ALA A 133 7.98 26.53 -9.40
C ALA A 133 6.76 26.90 -10.27
N LYS A 134 5.70 27.54 -9.74
CA LYS A 134 4.43 27.79 -10.48
C LYS A 134 4.59 28.52 -11.81
N GLU A 135 5.62 29.33 -11.97
CA GLU A 135 5.91 30.02 -13.24
C GLU A 135 6.39 29.09 -14.36
N HIS A 136 6.76 27.85 -14.01
CA HIS A 136 7.40 26.90 -14.91
C HIS A 136 6.48 25.73 -15.34
N TRP A 137 5.24 25.68 -14.85
CA TRP A 137 4.27 24.65 -15.22
C TRP A 137 2.84 25.20 -15.30
N LYS A 138 1.97 24.50 -16.00
CA LYS A 138 0.54 24.79 -16.12
C LYS A 138 -0.26 23.54 -15.85
N GLY A 139 -1.47 23.71 -15.33
CA GLY A 139 -2.40 22.61 -15.03
C GLY A 139 -3.00 22.73 -13.64
N THR A 140 -3.61 21.64 -13.19
CA THR A 140 -4.12 21.47 -11.84
C THR A 140 -3.34 20.35 -11.15
N LEU A 141 -2.72 20.66 -10.02
CA LEU A 141 -2.05 19.72 -9.14
C LEU A 141 -3.01 19.32 -8.02
N VAL A 142 -3.32 18.04 -7.90
CA VAL A 142 -4.01 17.45 -6.76
C VAL A 142 -3.01 16.65 -5.96
N ILE A 143 -2.82 17.01 -4.70
CA ILE A 143 -2.03 16.24 -3.72
C ILE A 143 -3.01 15.53 -2.81
N LEU A 144 -2.89 14.21 -2.72
CA LEU A 144 -3.77 13.35 -1.94
C LEU A 144 -2.97 12.62 -0.87
N PHE A 145 -3.43 12.74 0.38
CA PHE A 145 -2.95 11.93 1.49
C PHE A 145 -4.02 10.89 1.82
N GLN A 146 -3.63 9.63 1.67
CA GLN A 146 -4.52 8.48 1.77
C GLN A 146 -4.36 7.78 3.13
N PRO A 147 -5.45 7.55 3.87
CA PRO A 147 -5.44 6.73 5.08
C PRO A 147 -5.52 5.23 4.73
N ASN A 148 -5.33 4.37 5.74
CA ASN A 148 -5.76 2.97 5.76
C ASN A 148 -5.34 2.15 4.52
N GLU A 149 -4.10 2.35 4.07
CA GLU A 149 -3.51 1.57 2.97
C GLU A 149 -3.26 0.13 3.42
N GLU A 150 -2.66 -0.07 4.59
CA GLU A 150 -2.20 -1.35 5.14
C GLU A 150 -3.33 -2.40 5.32
N ARG A 151 -4.59 -1.94 5.28
CA ARG A 151 -5.78 -2.80 5.33
C ARG A 151 -6.56 -2.83 4.01
N ALA A 152 -5.99 -2.33 2.92
CA ALA A 152 -6.63 -2.27 1.59
C ALA A 152 -7.97 -1.52 1.57
N GLY A 153 -8.12 -0.51 2.43
CA GLY A 153 -9.40 0.15 2.64
C GLY A 153 -9.47 1.61 2.26
N GLY A 154 -8.34 2.31 2.30
CA GLY A 154 -8.29 3.76 2.25
C GLY A 154 -8.68 4.35 0.90
N ALA A 155 -8.07 3.91 -0.17
CA ALA A 155 -8.41 4.39 -1.51
C ALA A 155 -9.89 4.12 -1.82
N LYS A 156 -10.38 2.92 -1.49
CA LYS A 156 -11.80 2.57 -1.67
C LYS A 156 -12.73 3.43 -0.81
N ALA A 157 -12.35 3.72 0.44
CA ALA A 157 -13.13 4.59 1.33
C ALA A 157 -13.22 6.01 0.76
N MET A 158 -12.10 6.58 0.28
CA MET A 158 -12.09 7.90 -0.35
C MET A 158 -12.96 7.95 -1.60
N ILE A 159 -12.91 6.94 -2.47
CA ILE A 159 -13.77 6.83 -3.66
C ILE A 159 -15.24 6.72 -3.25
N SER A 160 -15.56 5.87 -2.29
CA SER A 160 -16.94 5.65 -1.81
C SER A 160 -17.51 6.89 -1.13
N ASP A 161 -16.65 7.70 -0.49
CA ASP A 161 -17.01 8.99 0.08
C ASP A 161 -17.17 10.09 -0.99
N GLY A 162 -17.02 9.76 -2.28
CA GLY A 162 -17.20 10.69 -3.38
C GLY A 162 -16.01 11.58 -3.65
N LEU A 163 -14.79 11.07 -3.54
CA LEU A 163 -13.54 11.81 -3.82
C LEU A 163 -13.66 12.67 -5.09
N TYR A 164 -14.17 12.10 -6.18
CA TYR A 164 -14.33 12.77 -7.47
C TYR A 164 -15.71 13.42 -7.69
N ASP A 165 -16.53 13.51 -6.66
CA ASP A 165 -17.76 14.30 -6.69
C ASP A 165 -17.43 15.78 -6.48
N LEU A 166 -17.51 16.56 -7.55
CA LEU A 166 -17.21 17.99 -7.52
C LEU A 166 -18.10 18.78 -6.55
N SER A 167 -19.32 18.31 -6.29
CA SER A 167 -20.23 18.95 -5.34
C SER A 167 -19.84 18.68 -3.88
N LYS A 168 -19.11 17.60 -3.60
CA LYS A 168 -18.72 17.18 -2.25
C LYS A 168 -17.31 17.62 -1.89
N HIS A 169 -16.32 17.19 -2.66
CA HIS A 169 -14.92 17.41 -2.34
C HIS A 169 -14.20 18.32 -3.34
N ALA A 170 -14.87 18.72 -4.41
CA ALA A 170 -14.31 19.57 -5.48
C ALA A 170 -13.05 19.01 -6.16
N CYS A 171 -12.74 17.73 -5.96
CA CYS A 171 -11.58 17.08 -6.57
C CYS A 171 -11.82 16.88 -8.08
N PRO A 172 -11.05 17.53 -8.94
CA PRO A 172 -11.19 17.33 -10.38
C PRO A 172 -10.69 15.93 -10.76
N ALA A 173 -11.32 15.34 -11.78
CA ALA A 173 -10.87 14.08 -12.34
C ALA A 173 -9.43 14.24 -12.90
N PRO A 174 -8.47 13.40 -12.51
CA PRO A 174 -7.10 13.50 -13.00
C PRO A 174 -6.96 12.94 -14.42
N ASP A 175 -6.01 13.46 -15.18
CA ASP A 175 -5.55 12.86 -16.44
C ASP A 175 -4.55 11.73 -16.19
N VAL A 176 -3.85 11.76 -15.06
CA VAL A 176 -2.90 10.75 -14.61
C VAL A 176 -2.80 10.73 -13.10
N VAL A 177 -2.64 9.55 -12.52
CA VAL A 177 -2.42 9.34 -11.08
C VAL A 177 -1.02 8.79 -10.87
N LEU A 178 -0.27 9.37 -9.93
CA LEU A 178 1.14 9.12 -9.70
C LEU A 178 1.40 8.87 -8.22
N GLY A 179 2.22 7.87 -7.89
CA GLY A 179 2.56 7.52 -6.52
C GLY A 179 3.91 6.85 -6.40
N GLN A 180 4.49 6.92 -5.20
CA GLN A 180 5.76 6.29 -4.88
C GLN A 180 5.72 5.59 -3.53
N HIS A 181 6.67 4.67 -3.33
CA HIS A 181 6.86 4.00 -2.05
C HIS A 181 8.34 3.89 -1.69
N VAL A 182 8.69 4.17 -0.43
CA VAL A 182 10.02 3.92 0.09
C VAL A 182 10.22 2.42 0.36
N MET A 183 11.31 1.87 -0.16
CA MET A 183 11.57 0.43 -0.06
C MET A 183 12.97 0.17 0.52
N TRP A 184 13.20 -1.08 0.86
CA TRP A 184 14.46 -1.60 1.39
C TRP A 184 15.59 -1.69 0.34
N PHE A 185 15.64 -0.77 -0.62
CA PHE A 185 16.72 -0.61 -1.60
C PHE A 185 17.70 0.49 -1.16
N GLU A 186 18.84 0.60 -1.86
CA GLU A 186 19.85 1.62 -1.59
C GLU A 186 19.23 3.02 -1.65
N ALA A 187 19.41 3.81 -0.60
CA ALA A 187 18.96 5.20 -0.58
C ALA A 187 19.67 6.03 -1.66
N GLY A 188 18.90 6.90 -2.32
CA GLY A 188 19.39 7.64 -3.50
C GLY A 188 19.00 7.00 -4.83
N THR A 189 18.40 5.80 -4.81
CA THR A 189 17.93 5.11 -6.03
C THR A 189 16.44 5.26 -6.24
N VAL A 190 16.02 5.18 -7.51
CA VAL A 190 14.62 5.17 -7.95
C VAL A 190 14.41 4.00 -8.89
N GLY A 191 13.28 3.32 -8.80
CA GLY A 191 13.00 2.18 -9.69
C GLY A 191 11.52 2.11 -10.08
N THR A 192 11.25 1.78 -11.34
CA THR A 192 9.90 1.48 -11.83
C THR A 192 9.94 0.42 -12.91
N ARG A 193 8.78 0.05 -13.45
CA ARG A 193 8.68 -0.82 -14.62
C ARG A 193 7.33 -0.66 -15.30
N VAL A 194 7.27 -0.94 -16.57
CA VAL A 194 6.03 -1.04 -17.34
C VAL A 194 5.28 -2.30 -16.96
N GLY A 195 3.97 -2.22 -16.86
CA GLY A 195 3.11 -3.37 -16.62
C GLY A 195 3.06 -3.81 -15.16
N SER A 196 3.09 -5.11 -14.91
CA SER A 196 2.93 -5.70 -13.57
C SER A 196 4.03 -5.24 -12.61
N PHE A 197 3.67 -4.38 -11.67
CA PHE A 197 4.59 -3.77 -10.70
C PHE A 197 4.44 -4.37 -9.30
N ALA A 198 3.19 -4.51 -8.78
CA ALA A 198 2.93 -5.17 -7.52
C ALA A 198 1.77 -6.17 -7.63
N SER A 199 1.82 -7.23 -6.81
CA SER A 199 0.85 -8.32 -6.87
C SER A 199 -0.52 -7.90 -6.33
N ALA A 200 -1.59 -8.56 -6.79
CA ALA A 200 -2.86 -8.56 -6.07
C ALA A 200 -2.76 -9.44 -4.82
N ALA A 201 -3.47 -9.05 -3.77
CA ALA A 201 -3.62 -9.88 -2.58
C ALA A 201 -5.08 -9.98 -2.17
N ASP A 202 -5.50 -11.19 -1.78
CA ASP A 202 -6.83 -11.44 -1.22
C ASP A 202 -6.69 -12.18 0.09
N SER A 203 -7.39 -11.73 1.13
CA SER A 203 -7.41 -12.38 2.43
C SER A 203 -8.84 -12.74 2.81
N PHE A 204 -8.99 -13.93 3.36
CA PHE A 204 -10.28 -14.47 3.77
C PHE A 204 -10.21 -15.06 5.17
N ARG A 205 -11.30 -14.89 5.91
CA ARG A 205 -11.65 -15.73 7.05
C ARG A 205 -12.73 -16.70 6.59
N VAL A 206 -12.47 -17.99 6.74
CA VAL A 206 -13.41 -19.05 6.38
C VAL A 206 -13.77 -19.83 7.63
N THR A 207 -15.05 -19.85 7.99
CA THR A 207 -15.56 -20.68 9.10
C THR A 207 -16.21 -21.93 8.54
N VAL A 208 -15.70 -23.09 8.93
CA VAL A 208 -16.27 -24.39 8.57
C VAL A 208 -16.97 -25.01 9.78
N TYR A 209 -18.11 -25.66 9.54
CA TYR A 209 -19.02 -26.05 10.60
C TYR A 209 -19.14 -27.58 10.72
N GLY A 210 -18.80 -28.07 11.91
CA GLY A 210 -18.98 -29.45 12.29
C GLY A 210 -20.16 -29.64 13.24
N ARG A 211 -20.10 -30.72 13.99
CA ARG A 211 -20.99 -31.04 15.10
C ARG A 211 -20.14 -31.49 16.27
N GLY A 212 -20.07 -30.66 17.30
CA GLY A 212 -19.30 -30.93 18.51
C GLY A 212 -19.86 -32.06 19.35
N GLY A 213 -19.01 -32.57 20.25
CA GLY A 213 -19.39 -33.63 21.19
C GLY A 213 -18.23 -34.17 22.00
N HIS A 214 -18.45 -35.21 22.74
CA HIS A 214 -17.44 -35.86 23.57
C HIS A 214 -16.46 -36.65 22.69
N ALA A 215 -15.16 -36.47 22.87
CA ALA A 215 -14.12 -37.08 22.03
C ALA A 215 -14.17 -38.63 21.99
N SER A 216 -14.73 -39.28 23.03
CA SER A 216 -14.93 -40.73 23.03
C SER A 216 -16.10 -41.21 22.15
N GLN A 217 -16.90 -40.32 21.57
CA GLN A 217 -18.03 -40.63 20.73
C GLN A 217 -17.96 -39.97 19.35
N PRO A 218 -16.85 -40.11 18.59
CA PRO A 218 -16.65 -39.41 17.33
C PRO A 218 -17.70 -39.76 16.27
N HIS A 219 -18.27 -40.98 16.31
CA HIS A 219 -19.34 -41.45 15.40
C HIS A 219 -20.65 -40.64 15.52
N ARG A 220 -20.79 -39.80 16.55
CA ARG A 220 -21.96 -38.93 16.77
C ARG A 220 -21.68 -37.47 16.45
N THR A 221 -20.47 -37.17 15.96
CA THR A 221 -19.96 -35.81 15.68
C THR A 221 -19.60 -35.64 14.22
N VAL A 222 -19.28 -34.40 13.83
CA VAL A 222 -18.58 -34.05 12.60
C VAL A 222 -17.41 -33.16 13.02
N ASP A 223 -16.19 -33.64 12.86
CA ASP A 223 -15.01 -33.00 13.41
C ASP A 223 -14.48 -31.91 12.50
N PRO A 224 -14.61 -30.62 12.86
CA PRO A 224 -14.14 -29.50 12.03
C PRO A 224 -12.62 -29.35 12.07
N VAL A 225 -11.90 -29.92 13.04
CA VAL A 225 -10.43 -29.93 13.07
C VAL A 225 -9.88 -30.81 11.95
N VAL A 226 -10.41 -32.01 11.79
CA VAL A 226 -10.05 -32.95 10.69
C VAL A 226 -10.44 -32.33 9.35
N MET A 227 -11.63 -31.76 9.24
CA MET A 227 -12.09 -31.03 8.03
C MET A 227 -11.12 -29.92 7.65
N ALA A 228 -10.75 -29.04 8.59
CA ALA A 228 -9.80 -27.96 8.36
C ALA A 228 -8.43 -28.49 7.91
N ALA A 229 -7.94 -29.58 8.51
CA ALA A 229 -6.67 -30.20 8.12
C ALA A 229 -6.69 -30.67 6.65
N HIS A 230 -7.76 -31.32 6.20
CA HIS A 230 -7.92 -31.75 4.82
C HIS A 230 -8.00 -30.54 3.86
N ILE A 231 -8.74 -29.49 4.21
CA ILE A 231 -8.79 -28.25 3.45
C ILE A 231 -7.38 -27.68 3.28
N ILE A 232 -6.62 -27.52 4.37
CA ILE A 232 -5.28 -26.93 4.34
C ILE A 232 -4.35 -27.71 3.42
N VAL A 233 -4.31 -29.02 3.56
CA VAL A 233 -3.46 -29.90 2.71
C VAL A 233 -3.89 -29.80 1.25
N ARG A 234 -5.19 -29.84 0.97
CA ARG A 234 -5.71 -29.77 -0.40
C ARG A 234 -5.46 -28.42 -1.06
N LEU A 235 -5.55 -27.32 -0.33
CA LEU A 235 -5.26 -25.98 -0.86
C LEU A 235 -3.84 -25.87 -1.44
N GLN A 236 -2.86 -26.61 -0.90
CA GLN A 236 -1.49 -26.61 -1.42
C GLN A 236 -1.39 -27.16 -2.86
N THR A 237 -2.37 -27.96 -3.29
CA THR A 237 -2.38 -28.50 -4.65
C THR A 237 -2.75 -27.45 -5.71
N ILE A 238 -3.34 -26.31 -5.34
CA ILE A 238 -3.70 -25.26 -6.28
C ILE A 238 -2.43 -24.75 -6.99
N VAL A 239 -1.44 -24.30 -6.22
CA VAL A 239 -0.19 -23.77 -6.78
C VAL A 239 0.61 -24.88 -7.49
N SER A 240 0.68 -26.06 -6.88
CA SER A 240 1.52 -27.14 -7.41
C SER A 240 0.91 -27.90 -8.59
N ARG A 241 -0.41 -27.83 -8.84
CA ARG A 241 -1.13 -28.67 -9.82
C ARG A 241 -2.10 -27.92 -10.74
N GLU A 242 -2.51 -26.68 -10.39
CA GLU A 242 -3.52 -25.96 -11.15
C GLU A 242 -2.98 -24.64 -11.74
N VAL A 243 -2.01 -24.00 -11.12
CA VAL A 243 -1.34 -22.80 -11.67
C VAL A 243 -0.27 -23.21 -12.68
N ASP A 244 -0.15 -22.48 -13.79
CA ASP A 244 0.94 -22.68 -14.76
C ASP A 244 2.28 -22.42 -14.03
N PRO A 245 3.26 -23.34 -14.12
CA PRO A 245 4.54 -23.19 -13.42
C PRO A 245 5.36 -21.96 -13.85
N ARG A 246 4.98 -21.30 -14.94
CA ARG A 246 5.57 -20.02 -15.41
C ARG A 246 4.93 -18.81 -14.74
N GLU A 247 3.80 -18.98 -14.04
CA GLU A 247 3.09 -17.92 -13.34
C GLU A 247 3.32 -18.00 -11.83
N ALA A 248 3.42 -16.84 -11.18
CA ALA A 248 3.56 -16.78 -9.73
C ALA A 248 2.20 -16.69 -9.05
N ALA A 249 1.97 -17.60 -8.10
CA ALA A 249 0.86 -17.53 -7.17
C ALA A 249 1.29 -18.08 -5.80
N VAL A 250 0.75 -17.50 -4.74
CA VAL A 250 0.98 -17.95 -3.36
C VAL A 250 -0.36 -18.17 -2.69
N VAL A 251 -0.54 -19.30 -2.03
CA VAL A 251 -1.71 -19.59 -1.18
C VAL A 251 -1.19 -19.98 0.20
N THR A 252 -1.43 -19.12 1.18
CA THR A 252 -0.96 -19.31 2.55
C THR A 252 -2.15 -19.44 3.50
N VAL A 253 -2.15 -20.47 4.33
CA VAL A 253 -3.01 -20.55 5.50
C VAL A 253 -2.23 -20.01 6.69
N GLY A 254 -2.48 -18.77 7.06
CA GLY A 254 -1.76 -18.06 8.11
C GLY A 254 -2.28 -18.31 9.53
N SER A 255 -3.52 -18.82 9.68
CA SER A 255 -4.12 -19.11 10.99
C SER A 255 -5.16 -20.20 10.88
N VAL A 256 -5.19 -21.07 11.91
CA VAL A 256 -6.25 -22.06 12.13
C VAL A 256 -6.62 -22.03 13.61
N GLN A 257 -7.90 -21.91 13.91
CA GLN A 257 -8.41 -21.89 15.28
C GLN A 257 -9.59 -22.85 15.38
N ALA A 258 -9.49 -23.87 16.24
CA ALA A 258 -10.55 -24.84 16.48
C ALA A 258 -10.37 -25.50 17.84
N GLY A 259 -11.47 -25.67 18.58
CA GLY A 259 -11.46 -26.34 19.88
C GLY A 259 -10.71 -25.57 20.97
N MET A 260 -10.80 -26.08 22.20
CA MET A 260 -10.15 -25.50 23.38
C MET A 260 -9.54 -26.56 24.31
N THR A 261 -9.98 -27.82 24.21
CA THR A 261 -9.56 -28.91 25.10
C THR A 261 -9.59 -30.23 24.36
N GLU A 262 -8.74 -31.16 24.77
CA GLU A 262 -8.48 -32.46 24.11
C GLU A 262 -9.64 -33.45 24.14
N ASN A 263 -10.56 -33.30 25.07
CA ASN A 263 -11.67 -34.23 25.25
C ASN A 263 -13.02 -33.79 24.68
N ILE A 264 -13.03 -32.65 23.94
CA ILE A 264 -14.20 -32.09 23.28
C ILE A 264 -13.93 -31.90 21.79
N ILE A 265 -14.76 -32.44 20.93
CA ILE A 265 -14.79 -32.15 19.51
C ILE A 265 -15.51 -30.80 19.34
N ALA A 266 -14.88 -29.84 18.66
CA ALA A 266 -15.42 -28.51 18.45
C ALA A 266 -16.66 -28.50 17.53
N GLY A 267 -17.44 -27.43 17.56
CA GLY A 267 -18.55 -27.21 16.64
C GLY A 267 -18.17 -26.54 15.33
N GLU A 268 -17.01 -25.86 15.31
CA GLU A 268 -16.53 -25.11 14.15
C GLU A 268 -15.00 -24.97 14.16
N ALA A 269 -14.44 -24.64 13.00
CA ALA A 269 -13.06 -24.22 12.83
C ALA A 269 -12.97 -22.97 11.95
N VAL A 270 -12.07 -22.05 12.30
CA VAL A 270 -11.81 -20.82 11.55
C VAL A 270 -10.44 -20.92 10.89
N ILE A 271 -10.40 -20.69 9.58
CA ILE A 271 -9.19 -20.72 8.76
C ILE A 271 -8.99 -19.32 8.17
N LYS A 272 -7.80 -18.72 8.31
CA LYS A 272 -7.46 -17.48 7.64
C LYS A 272 -6.49 -17.76 6.50
N ILE A 273 -6.86 -17.33 5.29
CA ILE A 273 -6.15 -17.60 4.04
C ILE A 273 -5.71 -16.29 3.43
N ASN A 274 -4.44 -16.20 3.01
CA ASN A 274 -3.91 -15.12 2.18
C ASN A 274 -3.50 -15.68 0.81
N VAL A 275 -3.88 -14.97 -0.23
CA VAL A 275 -3.60 -15.31 -1.64
C VAL A 275 -2.86 -14.16 -2.28
N ARG A 276 -1.78 -14.46 -3.03
CA ARG A 276 -1.11 -13.47 -3.88
C ARG A 276 -1.02 -13.99 -5.29
N THR A 277 -1.27 -13.10 -6.25
CA THR A 277 -1.24 -13.44 -7.68
C THR A 277 -0.70 -12.27 -8.48
N VAL A 278 -0.17 -12.55 -9.68
CA VAL A 278 0.49 -11.55 -10.53
C VAL A 278 -0.28 -11.26 -11.83
N THR A 279 -1.34 -12.03 -12.14
CA THR A 279 -2.21 -11.79 -13.29
C THR A 279 -3.69 -11.93 -12.92
N PRO A 280 -4.61 -11.20 -13.58
CA PRO A 280 -6.05 -11.33 -13.34
C PRO A 280 -6.60 -12.74 -13.59
N GLU A 281 -6.06 -13.43 -14.60
CA GLU A 281 -6.47 -14.78 -14.99
C GLU A 281 -6.12 -15.78 -13.88
N THR A 282 -4.88 -15.74 -13.39
CA THR A 282 -4.42 -16.58 -12.28
C THR A 282 -5.18 -16.27 -11.00
N ARG A 283 -5.45 -14.99 -10.69
CA ARG A 283 -6.29 -14.61 -9.55
C ARG A 283 -7.65 -15.27 -9.61
N THR A 284 -8.35 -15.11 -10.74
CA THR A 284 -9.68 -15.69 -10.94
C THR A 284 -9.66 -17.21 -10.74
N LYS A 285 -8.68 -17.88 -11.33
CA LYS A 285 -8.52 -19.34 -11.24
C LYS A 285 -8.24 -19.80 -9.81
N VAL A 286 -7.30 -19.15 -9.11
CA VAL A 286 -6.91 -19.51 -7.74
C VAL A 286 -8.07 -19.29 -6.77
N LEU A 287 -8.76 -18.16 -6.84
CA LEU A 287 -9.90 -17.88 -5.96
C LEU A 287 -11.05 -18.87 -6.17
N ALA A 288 -11.36 -19.21 -7.42
CA ALA A 288 -12.36 -20.23 -7.73
C ALA A 288 -11.95 -21.62 -7.23
N ALA A 289 -10.66 -21.98 -7.34
CA ALA A 289 -10.15 -23.25 -6.84
C ALA A 289 -10.24 -23.35 -5.31
N ILE A 290 -9.91 -22.26 -4.59
CA ILE A 290 -10.04 -22.21 -3.12
C ILE A 290 -11.49 -22.46 -2.70
N GLN A 291 -12.45 -21.75 -3.29
CA GLN A 291 -13.86 -21.92 -2.99
C GLN A 291 -14.35 -23.35 -3.27
N ARG A 292 -13.99 -23.89 -4.42
CA ARG A 292 -14.31 -25.28 -4.83
C ARG A 292 -13.77 -26.31 -3.84
N ILE A 293 -12.50 -26.17 -3.45
CA ILE A 293 -11.84 -27.11 -2.53
C ILE A 293 -12.48 -27.04 -1.16
N VAL A 294 -12.65 -25.86 -0.58
CA VAL A 294 -13.27 -25.71 0.75
C VAL A 294 -14.67 -26.32 0.76
N LYS A 295 -15.49 -26.03 -0.26
CA LYS A 295 -16.83 -26.59 -0.37
C LYS A 295 -16.81 -28.12 -0.48
N ALA A 296 -15.95 -28.67 -1.34
CA ALA A 296 -15.85 -30.10 -1.54
C ALA A 296 -15.38 -30.85 -0.29
N GLU A 297 -14.40 -30.33 0.46
CA GLU A 297 -13.92 -30.94 1.70
C GLU A 297 -14.98 -30.84 2.84
N CYS A 298 -15.77 -29.75 2.87
CA CYS A 298 -16.91 -29.65 3.78
C CYS A 298 -17.97 -30.72 3.46
N GLU A 299 -18.34 -30.91 2.21
CA GLU A 299 -19.28 -31.94 1.77
C GLU A 299 -18.75 -33.35 2.09
N ALA A 300 -17.49 -33.65 1.75
CA ALA A 300 -16.84 -34.92 2.01
C ALA A 300 -16.76 -35.25 3.50
N SER A 301 -16.63 -34.26 4.36
CA SER A 301 -16.59 -34.41 5.82
C SER A 301 -17.97 -34.45 6.48
N GLY A 302 -19.04 -34.22 5.72
CA GLY A 302 -20.41 -34.18 6.24
C GLY A 302 -20.70 -32.93 7.07
N ALA A 303 -20.18 -31.80 6.64
CA ALA A 303 -20.39 -30.48 7.30
C ALA A 303 -21.88 -30.20 7.53
N THR A 304 -22.22 -29.60 8.66
CA THR A 304 -23.61 -29.36 9.05
C THR A 304 -24.28 -28.21 8.31
N LYS A 305 -23.48 -27.30 7.73
CA LYS A 305 -23.92 -26.19 6.90
C LYS A 305 -22.80 -25.70 6.00
N GLU A 306 -23.13 -24.88 5.01
CA GLU A 306 -22.16 -24.22 4.10
C GLU A 306 -21.12 -23.40 4.88
N PRO A 307 -19.86 -23.37 4.40
CA PRO A 307 -18.84 -22.53 5.00
C PRO A 307 -19.20 -21.03 4.90
N LEU A 308 -18.90 -20.27 5.97
CA LEU A 308 -19.03 -18.81 5.98
C LEU A 308 -17.75 -18.19 5.44
N TRP A 309 -17.89 -17.29 4.48
CA TRP A 309 -16.80 -16.56 3.85
C TRP A 309 -16.85 -15.08 4.25
N GLU A 310 -15.75 -14.57 4.76
CA GLU A 310 -15.57 -13.17 5.06
C GLU A 310 -14.29 -12.70 4.37
N SER A 311 -14.41 -11.74 3.43
CA SER A 311 -13.23 -11.07 2.86
C SER A 311 -12.69 -10.08 3.88
N THR A 312 -11.41 -10.22 4.25
CA THR A 312 -10.76 -9.35 5.25
C THR A 312 -9.90 -8.27 4.62
N SER A 313 -9.31 -8.53 3.45
CA SER A 313 -8.65 -7.52 2.62
C SER A 313 -8.63 -7.94 1.15
N SER A 314 -8.56 -6.96 0.25
CA SER A 314 -8.44 -7.22 -1.19
C SER A 314 -7.73 -6.04 -1.86
N PHE A 315 -6.49 -6.27 -2.26
CA PHE A 315 -5.66 -5.33 -3.01
C PHE A 315 -5.73 -5.64 -4.51
N PRO A 316 -5.87 -4.62 -5.36
CA PRO A 316 -5.81 -4.81 -6.81
C PRO A 316 -4.39 -5.12 -7.29
N PHE A 317 -4.24 -5.42 -8.57
CA PHE A 317 -2.94 -5.40 -9.23
C PHE A 317 -2.46 -3.96 -9.40
N THR A 318 -1.19 -3.71 -9.12
CA THR A 318 -0.54 -2.50 -9.59
C THR A 318 0.08 -2.79 -10.95
N ASN A 319 -0.57 -2.31 -12.00
CA ASN A 319 -0.17 -2.54 -13.38
C ASN A 319 0.06 -1.19 -14.07
N ASN A 320 1.31 -0.74 -14.05
CA ASN A 320 1.71 0.57 -14.55
C ASN A 320 1.38 0.73 -16.04
N ASP A 321 0.71 1.85 -16.40
CA ASP A 321 0.39 2.18 -17.79
C ASP A 321 1.67 2.35 -18.62
N LYS A 322 1.73 1.66 -19.75
CA LYS A 322 2.93 1.63 -20.57
C LYS A 322 3.43 3.02 -20.97
N LYS A 323 2.56 3.82 -21.58
CA LYS A 323 2.94 5.15 -22.11
C LYS A 323 3.35 6.11 -20.99
N THR A 324 2.60 6.11 -19.91
CA THR A 324 2.87 6.94 -18.73
C THR A 324 4.21 6.57 -18.11
N THR A 325 4.49 5.27 -17.96
CA THR A 325 5.72 4.78 -17.36
C THR A 325 6.93 5.03 -18.25
N GLU A 326 6.84 4.80 -19.56
CA GLU A 326 7.92 5.11 -20.51
C GLU A 326 8.27 6.61 -20.49
N THR A 327 7.24 7.49 -20.52
CA THR A 327 7.45 8.94 -20.45
C THR A 327 8.11 9.36 -19.13
N LEU A 328 7.69 8.79 -18.02
CA LEU A 328 8.27 9.09 -16.71
C LEU A 328 9.69 8.53 -16.58
N SER A 329 9.95 7.33 -17.11
CA SER A 329 11.28 6.70 -17.11
C SER A 329 12.32 7.56 -17.85
N GLU A 330 11.97 8.16 -18.99
CA GLU A 330 12.85 9.10 -19.69
C GLU A 330 13.20 10.32 -18.80
N ALA A 331 12.21 10.84 -18.07
CA ALA A 331 12.42 11.97 -17.16
C ALA A 331 13.28 11.58 -15.95
N PHE A 332 13.04 10.41 -15.37
CA PHE A 332 13.84 9.88 -14.26
C PHE A 332 15.28 9.61 -14.68
N LEU A 333 15.50 9.00 -15.85
CA LEU A 333 16.85 8.77 -16.38
C LEU A 333 17.63 10.07 -16.53
N ASN A 334 16.99 11.14 -17.00
CA ASN A 334 17.62 12.46 -17.15
C ASN A 334 18.02 13.12 -15.83
N VAL A 335 17.36 12.78 -14.72
CA VAL A 335 17.62 13.37 -13.41
C VAL A 335 18.50 12.47 -12.53
N PHE A 336 18.23 11.19 -12.50
CA PHE A 336 18.89 10.24 -11.60
C PHE A 336 20.03 9.44 -12.25
N GLY A 337 20.11 9.41 -13.61
CA GLY A 337 21.15 8.67 -14.33
C GLY A 337 21.22 7.21 -13.90
N ASP A 338 22.41 6.76 -13.52
CA ASP A 338 22.68 5.37 -13.10
C ASP A 338 21.98 4.98 -11.77
N LYS A 339 21.40 5.93 -11.06
CA LYS A 339 20.59 5.67 -9.85
C LYS A 339 19.13 5.37 -10.15
N PHE A 340 18.74 5.33 -11.42
CA PHE A 340 17.41 4.95 -11.86
C PHE A 340 17.41 3.58 -12.54
N ASP A 341 16.57 2.66 -12.05
CA ASP A 341 16.30 1.35 -12.66
C ASP A 341 14.94 1.34 -13.36
N PRO A 342 14.87 1.36 -14.70
CA PRO A 342 13.63 1.31 -15.47
C PRO A 342 12.99 -0.09 -15.55
N GLU A 343 13.67 -1.12 -15.08
CA GLU A 343 13.26 -2.52 -15.15
C GLU A 343 13.28 -3.20 -13.77
N THR A 344 13.03 -2.43 -12.73
CA THR A 344 12.92 -2.95 -11.36
C THR A 344 12.05 -4.21 -11.31
N GLY A 345 12.50 -5.23 -10.58
CA GLY A 345 11.76 -6.48 -10.42
C GLY A 345 10.35 -6.24 -9.86
N PRO A 346 9.39 -7.12 -10.18
CA PRO A 346 8.04 -6.99 -9.63
C PRO A 346 8.07 -7.15 -8.11
N LEU A 347 7.31 -6.30 -7.42
CA LEU A 347 7.19 -6.35 -5.96
C LEU A 347 6.24 -7.48 -5.54
N GLY A 348 6.64 -8.23 -4.51
CA GLY A 348 5.78 -9.22 -3.86
C GLY A 348 4.71 -8.59 -2.97
N GLY A 349 4.86 -7.31 -2.63
CA GLY A 349 3.86 -6.52 -1.91
C GLY A 349 2.62 -6.24 -2.75
N SER A 350 1.61 -5.67 -2.10
CA SER A 350 0.35 -5.26 -2.74
C SER A 350 0.02 -3.85 -2.29
N GLU A 351 -0.79 -3.13 -3.07
CA GLU A 351 -1.03 -1.69 -2.94
C GLU A 351 -2.48 -1.37 -3.37
N ASP A 352 -3.19 -0.51 -2.64
CA ASP A 352 -4.54 -0.09 -3.02
C ASP A 352 -4.59 1.22 -3.84
N PHE A 353 -3.44 1.89 -4.01
CA PHE A 353 -3.24 3.06 -4.87
C PHE A 353 -3.92 2.98 -6.25
N PRO A 354 -3.87 1.85 -7.00
CA PRO A 354 -4.48 1.78 -8.32
C PRO A 354 -5.98 2.08 -8.33
N ILE A 355 -6.69 1.91 -7.20
CA ILE A 355 -8.12 2.21 -7.08
C ILE A 355 -8.39 3.69 -7.36
N LEU A 356 -7.49 4.59 -6.91
CA LEU A 356 -7.60 6.02 -7.16
C LEU A 356 -7.59 6.36 -8.66
N ALA A 357 -6.91 5.55 -9.48
CA ALA A 357 -6.85 5.73 -10.92
C ALA A 357 -7.96 4.96 -11.65
N THR A 358 -8.18 3.69 -11.30
CA THR A 358 -9.15 2.83 -12.00
C THR A 358 -10.60 3.26 -11.79
N GLU A 359 -10.90 3.91 -10.65
CA GLU A 359 -12.22 4.44 -10.33
C GLU A 359 -12.39 5.93 -10.70
N ALA A 360 -11.32 6.61 -11.11
CA ALA A 360 -11.40 8.01 -11.54
C ALA A 360 -12.25 8.17 -12.80
N PRO A 361 -13.13 9.19 -12.86
CA PRO A 361 -13.83 9.52 -14.09
C PRO A 361 -12.84 9.88 -15.20
N ASN A 362 -13.09 9.42 -16.42
CA ASN A 362 -12.29 9.77 -17.58
C ASN A 362 -13.03 10.68 -18.56
N LYS A 363 -12.30 11.29 -19.49
CA LYS A 363 -12.87 12.22 -20.49
C LYS A 363 -13.84 11.58 -21.47
N SER A 364 -13.92 10.26 -21.54
CA SER A 364 -14.85 9.52 -22.39
C SER A 364 -16.18 9.21 -21.70
N GLY A 365 -16.37 9.66 -20.46
CA GLY A 365 -17.60 9.45 -19.68
C GLY A 365 -17.64 8.08 -18.96
N GLY A 366 -16.53 7.34 -18.97
CA GLY A 366 -16.34 6.11 -18.20
C GLY A 366 -15.42 6.32 -16.99
N LYS A 367 -14.87 5.23 -16.50
CA LYS A 367 -13.85 5.20 -15.42
C LYS A 367 -12.51 4.70 -15.96
N GLY A 368 -11.48 5.03 -15.21
CA GLY A 368 -10.12 4.60 -15.46
C GLY A 368 -9.29 5.65 -16.17
N VAL A 369 -8.21 6.05 -15.54
CA VAL A 369 -7.16 6.93 -16.08
C VAL A 369 -5.80 6.24 -15.94
N PRO A 370 -4.80 6.59 -16.77
CA PRO A 370 -3.47 6.03 -16.67
C PRO A 370 -2.83 6.37 -15.33
N TYR A 371 -1.93 5.49 -14.85
CA TYR A 371 -1.16 5.71 -13.65
C TYR A 371 0.24 5.10 -13.73
N CYS A 372 1.14 5.61 -12.90
CA CYS A 372 2.44 5.02 -12.67
C CYS A 372 2.78 5.05 -11.18
N TYR A 373 3.26 3.92 -10.70
CA TYR A 373 3.80 3.74 -9.36
C TYR A 373 5.27 3.38 -9.44
N TRP A 374 6.09 3.97 -8.60
CA TRP A 374 7.53 3.71 -8.54
C TRP A 374 8.00 3.58 -7.10
N ILE A 375 9.24 3.13 -6.92
CA ILE A 375 9.88 3.00 -5.62
C ILE A 375 11.10 3.91 -5.53
N PHE A 376 11.47 4.24 -4.29
CA PHE A 376 12.74 4.87 -3.97
C PHE A 376 13.38 4.19 -2.77
N GLY A 377 14.71 4.15 -2.73
CA GLY A 377 15.48 3.43 -1.75
C GLY A 377 15.54 4.14 -0.40
N GLY A 378 15.46 3.37 0.69
CA GLY A 378 15.49 3.85 2.07
C GLY A 378 16.64 3.31 2.92
N VAL A 379 17.46 2.39 2.39
CA VAL A 379 18.56 1.76 3.13
C VAL A 379 19.85 2.57 2.98
N ASP A 380 20.54 2.80 4.09
CA ASP A 380 21.85 3.44 4.10
C ASP A 380 22.80 2.80 3.07
N PRO A 381 23.49 3.60 2.20
CA PRO A 381 24.32 3.07 1.12
C PRO A 381 25.47 2.17 1.61
N GLU A 382 26.03 2.42 2.81
CA GLU A 382 27.10 1.56 3.33
C GLU A 382 26.53 0.22 3.81
N LYS A 383 25.36 0.22 4.45
CA LYS A 383 24.65 -1.02 4.82
C LYS A 383 24.21 -1.80 3.59
N TRP A 384 23.73 -1.11 2.55
CA TRP A 384 23.39 -1.75 1.28
C TRP A 384 24.58 -2.44 0.66
N LYS A 385 25.71 -1.74 0.58
CA LYS A 385 26.97 -2.29 0.07
C LYS A 385 27.44 -3.51 0.86
N ASP A 386 27.40 -3.43 2.18
CA ASP A 386 27.78 -4.56 3.06
C ASP A 386 26.86 -5.78 2.83
N SER A 387 25.57 -5.54 2.64
CA SER A 387 24.63 -6.63 2.31
C SER A 387 24.96 -7.30 0.99
N VAL A 388 25.27 -6.53 -0.06
CA VAL A 388 25.60 -7.07 -1.38
C VAL A 388 26.94 -7.81 -1.36
N GLU A 389 27.95 -7.28 -0.65
CA GLU A 389 29.31 -7.85 -0.63
C GLU A 389 29.45 -9.02 0.34
N ASN A 390 28.80 -8.96 1.51
CA ASN A 390 29.00 -9.88 2.60
C ASN A 390 27.76 -10.71 2.97
N GLY A 391 26.60 -10.42 2.35
CA GLY A 391 25.34 -11.13 2.63
C GLY A 391 24.73 -10.74 3.98
N THR A 392 25.06 -9.57 4.52
CA THR A 392 24.47 -9.06 5.76
C THR A 392 22.99 -8.77 5.55
N ASP A 393 22.13 -9.23 6.46
CA ASP A 393 20.68 -9.02 6.37
C ASP A 393 20.31 -7.54 6.51
N ILE A 394 19.44 -7.08 5.63
CA ILE A 394 18.82 -5.75 5.66
C ILE A 394 17.38 -5.87 6.14
N PRO A 395 16.94 -5.05 7.13
CA PRO A 395 15.53 -4.97 7.49
C PRO A 395 14.69 -4.53 6.30
N ILE A 396 13.65 -5.30 6.01
CA ILE A 396 12.65 -4.98 4.98
C ILE A 396 11.44 -4.27 5.59
N ASN A 397 10.60 -3.67 4.75
CA ASN A 397 9.31 -3.10 5.17
C ASN A 397 8.52 -4.09 6.03
N HIS A 398 7.79 -3.60 7.03
CA HIS A 398 7.08 -4.32 8.09
C HIS A 398 7.97 -4.98 9.17
N SER A 399 9.29 -4.88 9.05
CA SER A 399 10.20 -5.30 10.12
C SER A 399 10.23 -4.28 11.27
N ALA A 400 10.33 -4.76 12.50
CA ALA A 400 10.55 -3.93 13.69
C ALA A 400 11.86 -3.09 13.65
N TYR A 401 12.75 -3.39 12.72
CA TYR A 401 14.04 -2.72 12.52
C TYR A 401 14.07 -1.84 11.26
N PHE A 402 12.98 -1.77 10.49
CA PHE A 402 12.91 -0.97 9.27
C PHE A 402 12.62 0.49 9.60
N ALA A 403 13.57 1.37 9.28
CA ALA A 403 13.35 2.80 9.25
C ALA A 403 14.22 3.40 8.13
N PRO A 404 13.64 4.11 7.16
CA PRO A 404 14.40 4.74 6.10
C PRO A 404 15.43 5.72 6.66
N VAL A 405 16.67 5.66 6.15
CA VAL A 405 17.66 6.71 6.44
C VAL A 405 17.16 8.04 5.89
N ILE A 406 17.28 9.12 6.70
CA ILE A 406 16.65 10.38 6.34
C ILE A 406 17.20 10.93 5.02
N GLN A 407 18.53 11.05 4.93
CA GLN A 407 19.19 11.43 3.68
C GLN A 407 20.07 10.28 3.18
N PRO A 408 20.12 10.07 1.87
CA PRO A 408 19.51 10.86 0.79
C PRO A 408 18.05 10.48 0.46
N THR A 409 17.40 9.60 1.21
CA THR A 409 16.04 9.09 0.93
C THR A 409 15.02 10.22 0.72
N MET A 410 14.97 11.19 1.66
CA MET A 410 14.03 12.30 1.57
C MET A 410 14.28 13.14 0.33
N ALA A 411 15.53 13.52 0.07
CA ALA A 411 15.87 14.31 -1.13
C ALA A 411 15.45 13.58 -2.42
N THR A 412 15.71 12.27 -2.49
CA THR A 412 15.35 11.42 -3.64
C THR A 412 13.84 11.33 -3.82
N GLY A 413 13.08 11.07 -2.75
CA GLY A 413 11.62 11.02 -2.81
C GLY A 413 10.99 12.35 -3.23
N VAL A 414 11.52 13.48 -2.75
CA VAL A 414 11.09 14.82 -3.19
C VAL A 414 11.38 15.03 -4.66
N ASP A 415 12.60 14.76 -5.11
CA ASP A 415 13.01 14.95 -6.49
C ASP A 415 12.18 14.07 -7.44
N ALA A 416 11.97 12.78 -7.10
CA ALA A 416 11.17 11.88 -7.91
C ALA A 416 9.72 12.36 -8.05
N MET A 417 9.10 12.82 -6.97
CA MET A 417 7.73 13.33 -6.99
C MET A 417 7.60 14.61 -7.81
N VAL A 418 8.57 15.53 -7.70
CA VAL A 418 8.61 16.78 -8.50
C VAL A 418 8.85 16.50 -9.97
N VAL A 419 9.79 15.58 -10.30
CA VAL A 419 10.02 15.13 -11.69
C VAL A 419 8.76 14.57 -12.28
N ALA A 420 8.08 13.67 -11.55
CA ALA A 420 6.85 13.05 -11.99
C ALA A 420 5.76 14.10 -12.28
N ALA A 421 5.56 15.05 -11.37
CA ALA A 421 4.59 16.13 -11.56
C ALA A 421 4.91 16.98 -12.79
N LEU A 422 6.14 17.47 -12.91
CA LEU A 422 6.56 18.39 -14.00
C LEU A 422 6.59 17.69 -15.36
N THR A 423 6.70 16.37 -15.42
CA THR A 423 6.62 15.60 -16.67
C THR A 423 5.25 15.70 -17.32
N PHE A 424 4.18 15.81 -16.51
CA PHE A 424 2.81 15.84 -17.00
C PHE A 424 2.09 17.19 -16.89
N LEU A 425 2.69 18.19 -16.19
CA LEU A 425 2.15 19.55 -16.00
C LEU A 425 2.79 20.61 -16.92
N LYS A 426 3.21 20.25 -18.11
CA LYS A 426 3.79 21.20 -19.06
C LYS A 426 2.77 21.73 -20.05
#